data_84f94a0af0e7338dbbefc61caed7e25c
#
_entry.id   84f94a0af0e7338dbbefc61caed7e25c
#
_cell.length_a   1.000
_cell.length_b   1.000
_cell.length_c   1.000
_cell.angle_alpha   90.00
_cell.angle_beta   90.00
_cell.angle_gamma   90.00
#
_symmetry.space_group_name_H-M   'P 1'
#
loop_
_entity.id
_entity.type
_entity.pdbx_description
1 polymer ?
#
loop_
_entity_poly.entity_id
_entity_poly.type
_entity_poly.pdbx_seq_one_letter_code
_entity_poly.pdbx_strand_id
1 'polypeptide(L)'
;MSKYSTFLIPIIFFVGCANEDDDTNTSGDFDGTWNVTFMGDYANADCSGDVDTTGWALSAAFGISQVLEIDGDSYTMTVSMVGQVMESLSGTFSENEGSPCLDGERIPINWITPGSVWSMDIESDAYCEDSNLEETSDTTQELCEANGDGYDWYPESCTQSVYTKE
;
A
#
# COMPACT_ATOMS: atom_id res chain seq x y z
N MET A 1 -5.13 -26.98 10.28
CA MET A 1 -5.20 -25.60 10.77
C MET A 1 -4.50 -24.74 9.74
N SER A 2 -5.26 -24.05 8.93
CA SER A 2 -4.73 -23.23 7.80
C SER A 2 -4.19 -21.93 8.36
N LYS A 3 -2.87 -21.70 8.23
CA LYS A 3 -2.26 -20.41 8.56
C LYS A 3 -2.50 -19.50 7.36
N TYR A 4 -3.50 -18.66 7.44
CA TYR A 4 -3.64 -17.55 6.50
C TYR A 4 -2.61 -16.49 6.89
N SER A 5 -1.61 -16.30 6.04
CA SER A 5 -0.71 -15.15 6.12
C SER A 5 -1.54 -13.90 5.84
N THR A 6 -1.83 -13.15 6.87
CA THR A 6 -2.46 -11.84 6.74
C THR A 6 -1.43 -10.92 6.12
N PHE A 7 -1.63 -10.51 4.87
CA PHE A 7 -0.86 -9.44 4.26
C PHE A 7 -1.24 -8.15 4.98
N LEU A 8 -0.45 -7.79 5.99
CA LEU A 8 -0.57 -6.49 6.63
C LEU A 8 -0.12 -5.43 5.61
N ILE A 9 -1.06 -4.59 5.21
CA ILE A 9 -0.75 -3.35 4.50
C ILE A 9 -0.09 -2.44 5.54
N PRO A 10 1.16 -2.02 5.35
CA PRO A 10 1.80 -1.10 6.29
C PRO A 10 0.97 0.19 6.37
N ILE A 11 0.50 0.53 7.57
CA ILE A 11 -0.17 1.81 7.83
C ILE A 11 0.93 2.86 7.92
N ILE A 12 1.04 3.66 6.88
CA ILE A 12 2.05 4.70 6.75
C ILE A 12 1.45 6.01 7.26
N PHE A 13 2.13 6.67 8.20
CA PHE A 13 1.75 7.99 8.68
C PHE A 13 2.10 9.06 7.64
N PHE A 14 1.10 9.64 7.00
CA PHE A 14 1.25 10.75 6.07
C PHE A 14 0.78 12.07 6.65
N VAL A 15 1.31 13.16 6.14
CA VAL A 15 0.88 14.53 6.45
C VAL A 15 -0.59 14.68 6.04
N GLY A 16 -1.45 14.98 7.01
CA GLY A 16 -2.89 15.02 6.82
C GLY A 16 -3.34 15.95 5.67
N CYS A 17 -4.33 15.51 4.91
CA CYS A 17 -5.07 16.35 3.99
C CYS A 17 -5.93 17.31 4.81
N ALA A 18 -5.42 18.53 5.07
CA ALA A 18 -6.24 19.59 5.65
C ALA A 18 -7.27 20.04 4.60
N ASN A 19 -8.56 19.88 4.90
CA ASN A 19 -9.63 20.51 4.14
C ASN A 19 -9.48 22.03 4.29
N GLU A 20 -8.85 22.69 3.32
CA GLU A 20 -9.14 24.08 3.04
C GLU A 20 -10.39 24.07 2.15
N ASP A 21 -11.44 24.77 2.62
CA ASP A 21 -12.72 24.97 1.91
C ASP A 21 -12.46 25.74 0.60
N ASP A 22 -11.98 25.08 -0.42
CA ASP A 22 -11.94 25.62 -1.77
C ASP A 22 -12.75 24.70 -2.69
N ASP A 23 -13.95 25.20 -3.08
CA ASP A 23 -14.98 24.55 -3.89
C ASP A 23 -14.55 24.24 -5.34
N THR A 24 -13.33 23.79 -5.57
CA THR A 24 -12.91 23.23 -6.87
C THR A 24 -12.69 21.72 -6.74
N ASN A 25 -13.80 21.01 -6.54
CA ASN A 25 -13.83 19.57 -6.62
C ASN A 25 -13.56 19.11 -8.06
N THR A 26 -12.29 18.87 -8.40
CA THR A 26 -11.86 18.22 -9.64
C THR A 26 -11.58 16.73 -9.38
N SER A 27 -12.45 16.06 -8.62
CA SER A 27 -12.30 14.65 -8.25
C SER A 27 -12.42 13.67 -9.44
N GLY A 28 -12.53 14.18 -10.68
CA GLY A 28 -12.79 13.34 -11.84
C GLY A 28 -11.62 12.50 -12.36
N ASP A 29 -10.38 12.85 -12.03
CA ASP A 29 -9.22 12.14 -12.60
C ASP A 29 -8.98 10.80 -11.93
N PHE A 30 -9.34 10.67 -10.65
CA PHE A 30 -9.15 9.44 -9.87
C PHE A 30 -10.37 8.52 -9.87
N ASP A 31 -11.58 9.01 -10.13
CA ASP A 31 -12.78 8.17 -10.15
C ASP A 31 -12.63 6.98 -11.10
N GLY A 32 -13.02 5.80 -10.65
CA GLY A 32 -13.02 4.56 -11.43
C GLY A 32 -12.26 3.42 -10.78
N THR A 33 -11.99 2.40 -11.58
CA THR A 33 -11.33 1.16 -11.15
C THR A 33 -9.85 1.20 -11.54
N TRP A 34 -8.99 1.00 -10.56
CA TRP A 34 -7.54 1.00 -10.70
C TRP A 34 -6.97 -0.36 -10.33
N ASN A 35 -6.39 -1.05 -11.30
CA ASN A 35 -5.75 -2.33 -11.06
C ASN A 35 -4.27 -2.13 -10.73
N VAL A 36 -3.77 -2.79 -9.70
CA VAL A 36 -2.33 -2.93 -9.49
C VAL A 36 -1.77 -3.80 -10.58
N THR A 37 -0.92 -3.23 -11.42
CA THR A 37 -0.31 -3.92 -12.57
C THR A 37 1.16 -4.25 -12.35
N PHE A 38 1.76 -3.68 -11.31
CA PHE A 38 3.14 -3.92 -10.94
C PHE A 38 3.35 -3.61 -9.45
N MET A 39 4.14 -4.45 -8.78
CA MET A 39 4.72 -4.16 -7.45
C MET A 39 6.17 -4.68 -7.42
N GLY A 40 7.01 -4.01 -6.63
CA GLY A 40 8.38 -4.45 -6.42
C GLY A 40 9.06 -3.67 -5.31
N ASP A 41 10.04 -4.29 -4.69
CA ASP A 41 10.78 -3.71 -3.58
C ASP A 41 12.09 -3.12 -4.09
N TYR A 42 12.37 -1.87 -3.71
CA TYR A 42 13.66 -1.26 -4.00
C TYR A 42 14.78 -1.93 -3.22
N ALA A 43 15.98 -1.91 -3.80
CA ALA A 43 17.17 -2.42 -3.12
C ALA A 43 17.52 -1.66 -1.84
N ASN A 44 17.10 -0.39 -1.74
CA ASN A 44 17.32 0.49 -0.60
C ASN A 44 16.01 1.05 -0.06
N ALA A 45 15.94 1.26 1.24
CA ALA A 45 14.76 1.78 1.93
C ALA A 45 14.40 3.23 1.56
N ASP A 46 15.36 4.01 1.02
CA ASP A 46 15.15 5.37 0.52
C ASP A 46 14.57 5.41 -0.92
N CYS A 47 13.91 4.36 -1.34
CA CYS A 47 13.31 4.21 -2.66
C CYS A 47 14.32 4.37 -3.82
N SER A 48 15.54 3.91 -3.62
CA SER A 48 16.60 3.96 -4.64
C SER A 48 17.18 2.59 -4.97
N GLY A 49 17.84 2.50 -6.13
CA GLY A 49 18.44 1.28 -6.62
C GLY A 49 17.53 0.47 -7.54
N ASP A 50 17.90 -0.79 -7.78
CA ASP A 50 17.12 -1.70 -8.62
C ASP A 50 15.86 -2.17 -7.87
N VAL A 51 14.78 -2.41 -8.60
CA VAL A 51 13.53 -2.92 -8.04
C VAL A 51 13.47 -4.44 -8.22
N ASP A 52 13.33 -5.17 -7.12
CA ASP A 52 13.06 -6.62 -7.13
C ASP A 52 11.56 -6.90 -7.28
N THR A 53 11.21 -7.59 -8.34
CA THR A 53 9.82 -7.95 -8.67
C THR A 53 9.49 -9.42 -8.40
N THR A 54 10.37 -10.14 -7.72
CA THR A 54 10.20 -11.58 -7.49
C THR A 54 8.91 -11.89 -6.72
N GLY A 55 8.60 -11.10 -5.70
CA GLY A 55 7.38 -11.23 -4.90
C GLY A 55 6.12 -11.00 -5.74
N TRP A 56 6.11 -9.98 -6.59
CA TRP A 56 5.01 -9.69 -7.51
C TRP A 56 4.80 -10.80 -8.53
N ALA A 57 5.88 -11.28 -9.16
CA ALA A 57 5.79 -12.37 -10.11
C ALA A 57 5.21 -13.65 -9.48
N LEU A 58 5.56 -13.92 -8.22
CA LEU A 58 5.01 -15.04 -7.46
C LEU A 58 3.52 -14.81 -7.14
N SER A 59 3.15 -13.63 -6.68
CA SER A 59 1.75 -13.25 -6.38
C SER A 59 0.87 -13.40 -7.63
N ALA A 60 1.34 -12.89 -8.76
CA ALA A 60 0.65 -13.03 -10.04
C ALA A 60 0.49 -14.51 -10.46
N ALA A 61 1.51 -15.36 -10.23
CA ALA A 61 1.45 -16.78 -10.51
C ALA A 61 0.41 -17.53 -9.63
N PHE A 62 0.14 -17.04 -8.43
CA PHE A 62 -0.94 -17.53 -7.57
C PHE A 62 -2.30 -16.89 -7.85
N GLY A 63 -2.40 -16.04 -8.87
CA GLY A 63 -3.64 -15.35 -9.24
C GLY A 63 -4.10 -14.34 -8.19
N ILE A 64 -3.14 -13.73 -7.48
CA ILE A 64 -3.41 -12.62 -6.57
C ILE A 64 -3.59 -11.35 -7.42
N SER A 65 -4.64 -10.60 -7.14
CA SER A 65 -4.93 -9.30 -7.75
C SER A 65 -5.34 -8.31 -6.67
N GLN A 66 -5.00 -7.05 -6.90
CA GLN A 66 -5.39 -5.94 -6.05
C GLN A 66 -6.04 -4.86 -6.90
N VAL A 67 -7.20 -4.39 -6.46
CA VAL A 67 -8.02 -3.40 -7.15
C VAL A 67 -8.39 -2.29 -6.17
N LEU A 68 -8.24 -1.06 -6.61
CA LEU A 68 -8.70 0.15 -5.91
C LEU A 68 -9.83 0.75 -6.74
N GLU A 69 -11.03 0.80 -6.16
CA GLU A 69 -12.19 1.49 -6.73
C GLU A 69 -12.37 2.81 -6.01
N ILE A 70 -12.49 3.91 -6.77
CA ILE A 70 -12.76 5.25 -6.24
C ILE A 70 -14.06 5.73 -6.85
N ASP A 71 -15.01 6.12 -6.01
CA ASP A 71 -16.33 6.64 -6.39
C ASP A 71 -16.66 7.88 -5.55
N GLY A 72 -16.46 9.05 -6.15
CA GLY A 72 -16.65 10.34 -5.50
C GLY A 72 -15.76 10.54 -4.28
N ASP A 73 -16.36 10.53 -3.09
CA ASP A 73 -15.69 10.75 -1.81
C ASP A 73 -15.36 9.46 -1.03
N SER A 74 -15.42 8.31 -1.70
CA SER A 74 -15.15 7.01 -1.10
C SER A 74 -14.19 6.16 -1.94
N TYR A 75 -13.49 5.25 -1.26
CA TYR A 75 -12.70 4.22 -1.93
C TYR A 75 -12.99 2.84 -1.37
N THR A 76 -12.73 1.83 -2.19
CA THR A 76 -12.65 0.42 -1.75
C THR A 76 -11.43 -0.23 -2.36
N MET A 77 -10.56 -0.79 -1.52
CA MET A 77 -9.42 -1.61 -1.94
C MET A 77 -9.76 -3.07 -1.72
N THR A 78 -9.59 -3.89 -2.74
CA THR A 78 -9.91 -5.31 -2.70
C THR A 78 -8.70 -6.14 -3.11
N VAL A 79 -8.30 -7.09 -2.27
CA VAL A 79 -7.31 -8.12 -2.61
C VAL A 79 -8.05 -9.42 -2.87
N SER A 80 -7.79 -10.04 -4.02
CA SER A 80 -8.40 -11.31 -4.41
C SER A 80 -7.33 -12.33 -4.77
N MET A 81 -7.63 -13.61 -4.56
CA MET A 81 -6.81 -14.74 -5.01
C MET A 81 -7.68 -15.69 -5.83
N VAL A 82 -7.29 -15.92 -7.10
CA VAL A 82 -8.06 -16.76 -8.05
C VAL A 82 -9.54 -16.33 -8.14
N GLY A 83 -9.77 -15.01 -8.11
CA GLY A 83 -11.12 -14.41 -8.19
C GLY A 83 -11.96 -14.50 -6.90
N GLN A 84 -11.40 -14.99 -5.81
CA GLN A 84 -12.05 -14.96 -4.49
C GLN A 84 -11.50 -13.80 -3.68
N VAL A 85 -12.39 -12.96 -3.15
CA VAL A 85 -12.01 -11.84 -2.26
C VAL A 85 -11.42 -12.42 -0.98
N MET A 86 -10.20 -12.03 -0.69
CA MET A 86 -9.45 -12.38 0.52
C MET A 86 -9.61 -11.29 1.57
N GLU A 87 -9.53 -10.04 1.11
CA GLU A 87 -9.61 -8.86 1.96
C GLU A 87 -10.27 -7.71 1.20
N SER A 88 -11.01 -6.88 1.91
CA SER A 88 -11.60 -5.65 1.38
C SER A 88 -11.57 -4.57 2.46
N LEU A 89 -11.00 -3.42 2.11
CA LEU A 89 -10.91 -2.23 2.95
C LEU A 89 -11.64 -1.10 2.23
N SER A 90 -12.45 -0.33 2.95
CA SER A 90 -13.15 0.84 2.42
C SER A 90 -12.95 2.04 3.34
N GLY A 91 -12.92 3.22 2.76
CA GLY A 91 -12.72 4.46 3.51
C GLY A 91 -13.14 5.70 2.72
N THR A 92 -12.71 6.85 3.20
CA THR A 92 -12.98 8.14 2.58
C THR A 92 -11.88 8.52 1.59
N PHE A 93 -12.30 9.07 0.45
CA PHE A 93 -11.42 9.60 -0.58
C PHE A 93 -11.57 11.12 -0.67
N SER A 94 -10.47 11.80 -0.89
CA SER A 94 -10.45 13.18 -1.36
C SER A 94 -9.20 13.43 -2.21
N GLU A 95 -9.16 14.57 -2.91
CA GLU A 95 -8.00 14.97 -3.69
C GLU A 95 -7.44 16.27 -3.13
N ASN A 96 -6.12 16.36 -3.03
CA ASN A 96 -5.44 17.58 -2.65
C ASN A 96 -4.23 17.81 -3.56
N GLU A 97 -4.24 18.93 -4.30
CA GLU A 97 -3.15 19.33 -5.21
C GLU A 97 -2.74 18.21 -6.20
N GLY A 98 -3.73 17.49 -6.76
CA GLY A 98 -3.49 16.43 -7.73
C GLY A 98 -2.96 15.11 -7.12
N SER A 99 -3.01 14.97 -5.80
CA SER A 99 -2.67 13.74 -5.09
C SER A 99 -3.90 13.15 -4.41
N PRO A 100 -4.09 11.83 -4.44
CA PRO A 100 -5.17 11.18 -3.71
C PRO A 100 -4.91 11.23 -2.21
N CYS A 101 -5.99 11.37 -1.45
CA CYS A 101 -6.02 11.28 -0.01
C CYS A 101 -6.97 10.15 0.39
N LEU A 102 -6.46 9.15 1.09
CA LEU A 102 -7.25 8.04 1.62
C LEU A 102 -7.35 8.20 3.15
N ASP A 103 -8.58 8.27 3.67
CA ASP A 103 -8.87 8.50 5.10
C ASP A 103 -8.18 9.75 5.68
N GLY A 104 -8.02 10.79 4.85
CA GLY A 104 -7.35 12.03 5.22
C GLY A 104 -5.81 11.99 5.13
N GLU A 105 -5.23 10.89 4.68
CA GLU A 105 -3.80 10.74 4.47
C GLU A 105 -3.45 10.94 3.00
N ARG A 106 -2.53 11.87 2.72
CA ARG A 106 -2.08 12.16 1.36
C ARG A 106 -1.14 11.07 0.87
N ILE A 107 -1.47 10.50 -0.28
CA ILE A 107 -0.62 9.51 -0.96
C ILE A 107 0.26 10.22 -1.99
N PRO A 108 1.59 10.21 -1.86
CA PRO A 108 2.47 10.73 -2.88
C PRO A 108 2.43 9.84 -4.10
N ILE A 109 2.00 10.39 -5.23
CA ILE A 109 1.95 9.66 -6.51
C ILE A 109 2.80 10.35 -7.57
N ASN A 110 3.21 9.53 -8.57
CA ASN A 110 3.84 10.01 -9.79
C ASN A 110 2.98 9.56 -10.98
N TRP A 111 2.43 10.52 -11.74
CA TRP A 111 1.73 10.19 -12.98
C TRP A 111 2.71 9.69 -14.04
N ILE A 112 2.55 8.41 -14.45
CA ILE A 112 3.26 7.83 -15.60
C ILE A 112 2.52 8.22 -16.87
N THR A 113 1.18 8.10 -16.86
CA THR A 113 0.30 8.59 -17.90
C THR A 113 -0.88 9.28 -17.24
N PRO A 114 -1.01 10.63 -17.39
CA PRO A 114 -2.07 11.36 -16.72
C PRO A 114 -3.46 10.78 -16.95
N GLY A 115 -4.24 10.64 -15.87
CA GLY A 115 -5.59 10.11 -15.88
C GLY A 115 -5.73 8.60 -16.11
N SER A 116 -4.63 7.84 -16.31
CA SER A 116 -4.72 6.41 -16.59
C SER A 116 -3.67 5.52 -15.96
N VAL A 117 -2.48 6.02 -15.66
CA VAL A 117 -1.42 5.24 -14.99
C VAL A 117 -0.67 6.12 -14.00
N TRP A 118 -0.59 5.68 -12.77
CA TRP A 118 0.24 6.32 -11.74
C TRP A 118 1.00 5.30 -10.91
N SER A 119 2.08 5.73 -10.30
CA SER A 119 2.85 4.95 -9.34
C SER A 119 2.93 5.65 -8.01
N MET A 120 3.12 4.88 -6.96
CA MET A 120 3.52 5.36 -5.65
C MET A 120 4.68 4.54 -5.13
N ASP A 121 5.55 5.21 -4.38
CA ASP A 121 6.64 4.61 -3.66
C ASP A 121 6.31 4.75 -2.16
N ILE A 122 6.31 3.63 -1.45
CA ILE A 122 5.90 3.54 -0.05
C ILE A 122 7.11 3.14 0.77
N GLU A 123 7.58 4.06 1.62
CA GLU A 123 8.59 3.77 2.63
C GLU A 123 7.92 3.13 3.85
N SER A 124 8.50 2.08 4.37
CA SER A 124 8.07 1.42 5.60
C SER A 124 9.22 1.44 6.60
N ASP A 125 8.95 1.92 7.80
CA ASP A 125 9.89 1.85 8.92
C ASP A 125 10.14 0.39 9.30
N ALA A 126 11.31 0.14 9.88
CA ALA A 126 11.61 -1.18 10.43
C ALA A 126 10.73 -1.47 11.65
N TYR A 127 10.21 -2.69 11.76
CA TYR A 127 9.38 -3.11 12.88
C TYR A 127 9.62 -4.56 13.29
N CYS A 128 9.20 -4.89 14.51
CA CYS A 128 9.18 -6.23 15.05
C CYS A 128 7.75 -6.73 15.19
N GLU A 129 7.46 -7.92 14.71
CA GLU A 129 6.13 -8.55 14.76
C GLU A 129 6.18 -9.78 15.66
N ASP A 130 5.17 -9.98 16.49
CA ASP A 130 5.04 -11.17 17.34
C ASP A 130 4.32 -12.34 16.64
N SER A 131 4.20 -13.47 17.31
CA SER A 131 3.54 -14.66 16.76
C SER A 131 2.03 -14.51 16.50
N ASN A 132 1.41 -13.42 16.94
CA ASN A 132 0.01 -13.08 16.67
C ASN A 132 -0.12 -12.13 15.47
N LEU A 133 1.00 -11.76 14.84
CA LEU A 133 1.11 -10.78 13.77
C LEU A 133 0.78 -9.36 14.26
N GLU A 134 1.17 -9.05 15.50
CA GLU A 134 1.04 -7.72 16.07
C GLU A 134 2.41 -7.04 16.15
N GLU A 135 2.46 -5.78 15.72
CA GLU A 135 3.68 -4.97 15.85
C GLU A 135 3.99 -4.71 17.32
N THR A 136 5.26 -4.89 17.67
CA THR A 136 5.75 -4.66 19.04
C THR A 136 6.42 -3.30 19.18
N SER A 137 6.78 -2.92 20.41
CA SER A 137 7.52 -1.69 20.67
C SER A 137 9.04 -1.81 20.48
N ASP A 138 9.52 -2.94 19.99
CA ASP A 138 10.96 -3.18 19.80
C ASP A 138 11.47 -2.46 18.53
N THR A 139 12.40 -1.55 18.72
CA THR A 139 12.88 -0.64 17.67
C THR A 139 14.18 -1.09 17.02
N THR A 140 14.69 -2.27 17.39
CA THR A 140 15.92 -2.83 16.80
C THR A 140 15.79 -4.33 16.63
N GLN A 141 16.49 -4.87 15.63
CA GLN A 141 16.53 -6.31 15.37
C GLN A 141 17.00 -7.11 16.60
N GLU A 142 18.02 -6.62 17.32
CA GLU A 142 18.57 -7.29 18.49
C GLU A 142 17.51 -7.43 19.61
N LEU A 143 16.68 -6.41 19.84
CA LEU A 143 15.61 -6.45 20.83
C LEU A 143 14.49 -7.39 20.38
N CYS A 144 14.11 -7.36 19.11
CA CYS A 144 13.11 -8.23 18.53
C CYS A 144 13.52 -9.72 18.68
N GLU A 145 14.71 -10.07 18.24
CA GLU A 145 15.23 -11.45 18.30
C GLU A 145 15.47 -11.94 19.75
N ALA A 146 15.73 -11.01 20.69
CA ALA A 146 15.89 -11.37 22.11
C ALA A 146 14.59 -11.88 22.78
N ASN A 147 13.42 -11.61 22.18
CA ASN A 147 12.14 -12.14 22.67
C ASN A 147 11.95 -13.63 22.35
N GLY A 148 12.79 -14.20 21.47
CA GLY A 148 12.83 -15.62 21.15
C GLY A 148 12.00 -16.03 19.95
N ASP A 149 11.72 -17.34 19.84
CA ASP A 149 11.02 -17.92 18.69
C ASP A 149 9.59 -17.35 18.56
N GLY A 150 9.25 -16.91 17.36
CA GLY A 150 7.94 -16.35 17.02
C GLY A 150 7.89 -14.82 17.00
N TYR A 151 9.05 -14.19 17.06
CA TYR A 151 9.23 -12.76 16.76
C TYR A 151 10.03 -12.63 15.49
N ASP A 152 9.51 -11.84 14.55
CA ASP A 152 10.14 -11.60 13.24
C ASP A 152 10.48 -10.12 13.09
N TRP A 153 11.73 -9.85 12.70
CA TRP A 153 12.19 -8.50 12.40
C TRP A 153 12.03 -8.20 10.92
N TYR A 154 11.33 -7.10 10.63
CA TYR A 154 11.20 -6.54 9.30
C TYR A 154 12.03 -5.27 9.21
N PRO A 155 13.08 -5.24 8.36
CA PRO A 155 13.88 -4.03 8.17
C PRO A 155 13.09 -2.95 7.45
N GLU A 156 13.53 -1.70 7.57
CA GLU A 156 13.05 -0.60 6.73
C GLU A 156 13.11 -0.98 5.25
N SER A 157 12.09 -0.59 4.50
CA SER A 157 11.96 -0.95 3.10
C SER A 157 11.25 0.14 2.31
N CYS A 158 11.36 0.09 0.98
CA CYS A 158 10.52 0.87 0.09
C CYS A 158 9.93 -0.02 -1.00
N THR A 159 8.62 0.06 -1.19
CA THR A 159 7.90 -0.70 -2.20
C THR A 159 7.29 0.24 -3.22
N GLN A 160 7.49 -0.03 -4.51
CA GLN A 160 6.82 0.62 -5.62
C GLN A 160 5.56 -0.14 -6.00
N SER A 161 4.47 0.59 -6.22
CA SER A 161 3.24 0.05 -6.80
C SER A 161 2.81 0.89 -8.02
N VAL A 162 2.33 0.23 -9.07
CA VAL A 162 1.81 0.89 -10.28
C VAL A 162 0.35 0.53 -10.46
N TYR A 163 -0.47 1.54 -10.60
CA TYR A 163 -1.91 1.44 -10.81
C TYR A 163 -2.27 1.85 -12.23
N THR A 164 -3.10 1.04 -12.87
CA THR A 164 -3.62 1.30 -14.21
C THR A 164 -5.13 1.34 -14.18
N LYS A 165 -5.73 2.41 -14.72
CA LYS A 165 -7.17 2.59 -14.82
C LYS A 165 -7.75 1.66 -15.89
N GLU A 166 -8.90 1.04 -15.60
CA GLU A 166 -9.69 0.28 -16.58
C GLU A 166 -10.32 1.17 -17.66
#